data_455e7d1dd46d6ae766881102610a32c5
#
_entry.id   455e7d1dd46d6ae766881102610a32c5
#
_cell.length_a   1.000
_cell.length_b   1.000
_cell.length_c   1.000
_cell.angle_alpha   90.00
_cell.angle_beta   90.00
_cell.angle_gamma   90.00
#
_symmetry.space_group_name_H-M   'P 1'
#
loop_
_entity.id
_entity.type
_entity.pdbx_description
1 polymer ?
#
loop_
_entity_poly.entity_id
_entity_poly.type
_entity_poly.pdbx_seq_one_letter_code
_entity_poly.pdbx_strand_id
1 'polypeptide(L)'
;MGFDRNTFHRKAVQIPSDEDITEMRSFLVEELRKEGHDPDVDEVGNVLATRGTTDSVGTHLVLNTHIDTVPPHIPYDRSGDVVRGRGACDAKGPLAALLDAFCSASIGTGRLTLATTPDEETSQYGGEHLGETLSADGYIVGEPTGLDVCHAARGGTVGGLRSTGRVPMPVTRLPG
;
A
#
# COMPACT_ATOMS: atom_id res chain seq x y z
N MET A 1 -11.33 12.41 -18.86
CA MET A 1 -9.95 12.78 -18.49
C MET A 1 -9.41 11.59 -17.73
N GLY A 2 -8.19 11.13 -18.01
CA GLY A 2 -7.62 10.02 -17.23
C GLY A 2 -7.14 10.49 -15.85
N PHE A 3 -6.92 9.55 -14.94
CA PHE A 3 -6.38 9.80 -13.60
C PHE A 3 -5.03 10.53 -13.65
N ASP A 4 -4.88 11.61 -12.88
CA ASP A 4 -3.62 12.36 -12.80
C ASP A 4 -2.75 11.85 -11.65
N ARG A 5 -1.96 10.80 -11.96
CA ARG A 5 -1.03 10.16 -11.04
C ARG A 5 -0.07 11.15 -10.37
N ASN A 6 0.45 12.13 -11.11
CA ASN A 6 1.45 13.06 -10.57
C ASN A 6 0.83 14.03 -9.55
N THR A 7 -0.38 14.51 -9.83
CA THR A 7 -1.11 15.36 -8.88
C THR A 7 -1.53 14.57 -7.66
N PHE A 8 -2.00 13.33 -7.84
CA PHE A 8 -2.33 12.44 -6.72
C PHE A 8 -1.10 12.19 -5.84
N HIS A 9 0.01 11.74 -6.41
CA HIS A 9 1.26 11.46 -5.68
C HIS A 9 1.74 12.68 -4.87
N ARG A 10 1.77 13.87 -5.50
CA ARG A 10 2.14 15.10 -4.82
C ARG A 10 1.28 15.36 -3.59
N LYS A 11 -0.05 15.26 -3.71
CA LYS A 11 -0.97 15.49 -2.60
C LYS A 11 -0.81 14.42 -1.51
N ALA A 12 -0.70 13.15 -1.89
CA ALA A 12 -0.50 12.05 -0.96
C ALA A 12 0.76 12.24 -0.12
N VAL A 13 1.90 12.64 -0.73
CA VAL A 13 3.16 12.87 0.00
C VAL A 13 3.06 14.06 0.97
N GLN A 14 2.19 15.04 0.70
CA GLN A 14 1.96 16.18 1.58
C GLN A 14 1.13 15.84 2.82
N ILE A 15 0.40 14.73 2.81
CA ILE A 15 -0.41 14.26 3.93
C ILE A 15 0.45 13.41 4.86
N PRO A 16 0.65 13.77 6.15
CA PRO A 16 1.27 12.89 7.13
C PRO A 16 0.45 11.60 7.30
N SER A 17 1.11 10.47 7.45
CA SER A 17 0.48 9.18 7.73
C SER A 17 1.38 8.25 8.56
N ASP A 18 2.23 8.86 9.39
CA ASP A 18 3.18 8.18 10.26
C ASP A 18 2.63 7.92 11.67
N GLU A 19 1.70 8.75 12.16
CA GLU A 19 1.05 8.58 13.46
C GLU A 19 -0.46 8.36 13.31
N ASP A 20 -1.11 9.04 12.36
CA ASP A 20 -2.54 8.95 12.07
C ASP A 20 -2.77 8.88 10.56
N ILE A 21 -3.41 7.80 10.13
CA ILE A 21 -3.69 7.52 8.72
C ILE A 21 -5.04 8.07 8.26
N THR A 22 -5.82 8.68 9.14
CA THR A 22 -7.22 9.06 8.88
C THR A 22 -7.35 10.03 7.72
N GLU A 23 -6.47 11.05 7.65
CA GLU A 23 -6.49 12.02 6.56
C GLU A 23 -6.08 11.35 5.22
N MET A 24 -5.03 10.54 5.24
CA MET A 24 -4.58 9.83 4.04
C MET A 24 -5.62 8.85 3.51
N ARG A 25 -6.28 8.10 4.40
CA ARG A 25 -7.38 7.19 4.05
C ARG A 25 -8.56 7.96 3.46
N SER A 26 -8.98 9.05 4.10
CA SER A 26 -10.07 9.88 3.61
C SER A 26 -9.75 10.47 2.23
N PHE A 27 -8.54 10.95 2.04
CA PHE A 27 -8.06 11.44 0.75
C PHE A 27 -8.12 10.36 -0.34
N LEU A 28 -7.66 9.14 -0.06
CA LEU A 28 -7.71 8.03 -1.02
C LEU A 28 -9.17 7.68 -1.40
N VAL A 29 -10.06 7.58 -0.40
CA VAL A 29 -11.49 7.32 -0.62
C VAL A 29 -12.12 8.40 -1.51
N GLU A 30 -11.82 9.66 -1.27
CA GLU A 30 -12.32 10.77 -2.09
C GLU A 30 -11.78 10.74 -3.52
N GLU A 31 -10.50 10.46 -3.72
CA GLU A 31 -9.91 10.37 -5.06
C GLU A 31 -10.50 9.20 -5.84
N LEU A 32 -10.70 8.03 -5.21
CA LEU A 32 -11.40 6.89 -5.83
C LEU A 32 -12.83 7.25 -6.25
N ARG A 33 -13.58 7.96 -5.39
CA ARG A 33 -14.94 8.41 -5.71
C ARG A 33 -14.98 9.42 -6.85
N LYS A 34 -14.01 10.33 -6.94
CA LYS A 34 -13.87 11.28 -8.07
C LYS A 34 -13.67 10.58 -9.41
N GLU A 35 -12.96 9.44 -9.39
CA GLU A 35 -12.76 8.61 -10.58
C GLU A 35 -13.97 7.68 -10.86
N GLY A 36 -15.05 7.80 -10.10
CA GLY A 36 -16.30 7.06 -10.33
C GLY A 36 -16.33 5.66 -9.72
N HIS A 37 -15.42 5.38 -8.78
CA HIS A 37 -15.40 4.12 -8.04
C HIS A 37 -16.15 4.24 -6.70
N ASP A 38 -16.57 3.11 -6.15
CA ASP A 38 -17.26 3.02 -4.85
C ASP A 38 -16.36 2.24 -3.87
N PRO A 39 -15.41 2.91 -3.18
CA PRO A 39 -14.55 2.25 -2.22
C PRO A 39 -15.28 1.96 -0.92
N ASP A 40 -15.00 0.80 -0.34
CA ASP A 40 -15.38 0.40 1.00
C ASP A 40 -14.18 0.51 1.96
N VAL A 41 -14.45 0.73 3.24
CA VAL A 41 -13.46 0.70 4.31
C VAL A 41 -13.87 -0.38 5.28
N ASP A 42 -13.05 -1.42 5.39
CA ASP A 42 -13.35 -2.53 6.28
C ASP A 42 -13.14 -2.19 7.77
N GLU A 43 -13.44 -3.13 8.65
CA GLU A 43 -13.42 -2.96 10.10
C GLU A 43 -12.02 -2.71 10.69
N VAL A 44 -10.96 -3.05 9.94
CA VAL A 44 -9.56 -2.81 10.34
C VAL A 44 -8.96 -1.60 9.64
N GLY A 45 -9.72 -0.95 8.75
CA GLY A 45 -9.34 0.29 8.09
C GLY A 45 -8.67 0.13 6.74
N ASN A 46 -8.66 -1.07 6.15
CA ASN A 46 -8.26 -1.25 4.76
C ASN A 46 -9.25 -0.54 3.84
N VAL A 47 -8.76 0.02 2.72
CA VAL A 47 -9.61 0.58 1.68
C VAL A 47 -9.64 -0.36 0.49
N LEU A 48 -10.83 -0.79 0.10
CA LEU A 48 -11.05 -1.71 -1.01
C LEU A 48 -11.92 -1.03 -2.08
N ALA A 49 -11.50 -1.12 -3.34
CA ALA A 49 -12.32 -0.74 -4.48
C ALA A 49 -12.26 -1.83 -5.54
N THR A 50 -13.40 -2.23 -6.08
CA THR A 50 -13.46 -3.35 -7.04
C THR A 50 -14.09 -2.91 -8.35
N ARG A 51 -13.51 -3.34 -9.46
CA ARG A 51 -14.02 -3.18 -10.84
C ARG A 51 -14.26 -4.56 -11.44
N GLY A 52 -15.25 -4.64 -12.30
CA GLY A 52 -15.75 -5.90 -12.86
C GLY A 52 -16.98 -6.40 -12.11
N THR A 53 -17.43 -7.62 -12.40
CA THR A 53 -18.64 -8.18 -11.77
C THR A 53 -18.26 -9.26 -10.76
N THR A 54 -18.99 -9.31 -9.65
CA THR A 54 -18.83 -10.34 -8.61
C THR A 54 -19.16 -11.76 -9.12
N ASP A 55 -20.04 -11.85 -10.12
CA ASP A 55 -20.49 -13.11 -10.73
C ASP A 55 -19.61 -13.53 -11.92
N SER A 56 -18.48 -12.85 -12.13
CA SER A 56 -17.62 -13.15 -13.26
C SER A 56 -16.89 -14.49 -13.08
N VAL A 57 -16.94 -15.30 -14.12
CA VAL A 57 -16.18 -16.57 -14.22
C VAL A 57 -14.69 -16.30 -14.52
N GLY A 58 -14.30 -15.03 -14.62
CA GLY A 58 -12.96 -14.62 -14.99
C GLY A 58 -12.01 -14.47 -13.80
N THR A 59 -10.74 -14.24 -14.11
CA THR A 59 -9.67 -14.06 -13.15
C THR A 59 -9.89 -12.86 -12.23
N HIS A 60 -9.68 -13.03 -10.95
CA HIS A 60 -9.64 -11.97 -9.96
C HIS A 60 -8.18 -11.61 -9.62
N LEU A 61 -7.79 -10.38 -9.92
CA LEU A 61 -6.50 -9.84 -9.52
C LEU A 61 -6.68 -8.79 -8.41
N VAL A 62 -5.75 -8.78 -7.47
CA VAL A 62 -5.67 -7.77 -6.41
C VAL A 62 -4.40 -6.96 -6.59
N LEU A 63 -4.54 -5.64 -6.60
CA LEU A 63 -3.45 -4.67 -6.48
C LEU A 63 -3.40 -4.24 -5.02
N ASN A 64 -2.30 -4.51 -4.34
CA ASN A 64 -2.15 -4.19 -2.92
C ASN A 64 -0.94 -3.28 -2.68
N THR A 65 -1.08 -2.36 -1.73
CA THR A 65 0.01 -1.55 -1.15
C THR A 65 -0.49 -0.96 0.17
N HIS A 66 0.32 -0.13 0.83
CA HIS A 66 -0.05 0.50 2.10
C HIS A 66 -0.14 2.03 2.01
N ILE A 67 -0.75 2.66 3.02
CA ILE A 67 -0.95 4.12 3.10
C ILE A 67 -0.25 4.77 4.29
N ASP A 68 0.20 3.98 5.26
CA ASP A 68 1.02 4.44 6.38
C ASP A 68 2.47 4.67 5.97
N THR A 69 3.23 5.30 6.86
CA THR A 69 4.65 5.57 6.68
C THR A 69 5.36 5.55 8.01
N VAL A 70 6.68 5.26 8.01
CA VAL A 70 7.49 5.39 9.22
C VAL A 70 7.68 6.86 9.63
N PRO A 71 7.75 7.18 10.95
CA PRO A 71 8.06 8.51 11.42
C PRO A 71 9.54 8.89 11.20
N PRO A 72 9.90 10.19 11.24
CA PRO A 72 9.00 11.33 11.27
C PRO A 72 8.49 11.71 9.88
N HIS A 73 7.38 12.47 9.82
CA HIS A 73 6.95 13.07 8.56
C HIS A 73 8.05 14.01 8.00
N ILE A 74 8.35 13.87 6.71
CA ILE A 74 9.27 14.71 5.96
C ILE A 74 8.46 15.45 4.89
N PRO A 75 8.43 16.79 4.89
CA PRO A 75 7.64 17.55 3.94
C PRO A 75 8.00 17.26 2.48
N TYR A 76 6.99 17.38 1.62
CA TYR A 76 7.16 17.26 0.17
C TYR A 76 8.10 18.36 -0.36
N ASP A 77 9.08 17.96 -1.15
CA ASP A 77 9.91 18.84 -1.98
C ASP A 77 10.07 18.24 -3.38
N ARG A 78 10.18 19.11 -4.38
CA ARG A 78 10.44 18.70 -5.75
C ARG A 78 11.54 19.57 -6.37
N SER A 79 12.55 18.90 -6.91
CA SER A 79 13.62 19.54 -7.66
C SER A 79 13.79 18.84 -9.01
N GLY A 80 13.35 19.49 -10.07
CA GLY A 80 13.30 18.90 -11.42
C GLY A 80 12.39 17.66 -11.45
N ASP A 81 12.97 16.52 -11.77
CA ASP A 81 12.25 15.23 -11.85
C ASP A 81 12.32 14.41 -10.55
N VAL A 82 13.00 14.94 -9.53
CA VAL A 82 13.15 14.26 -8.24
C VAL A 82 12.13 14.80 -7.25
N VAL A 83 11.34 13.87 -6.67
CA VAL A 83 10.42 14.13 -5.56
C VAL A 83 11.06 13.61 -4.27
N ARG A 84 10.98 14.40 -3.20
CA ARG A 84 11.40 14.04 -1.84
C ARG A 84 10.25 14.26 -0.88
N GLY A 85 10.21 13.48 0.19
CA GLY A 85 9.21 13.54 1.25
C GLY A 85 8.99 12.18 1.86
N ARG A 86 8.38 12.12 3.05
CA ARG A 86 8.05 10.84 3.67
C ARG A 86 6.99 10.12 2.83
N GLY A 87 7.24 8.83 2.55
CA GLY A 87 6.34 8.04 1.71
C GLY A 87 6.47 8.30 0.20
N ALA A 88 7.31 9.24 -0.27
CA ALA A 88 7.41 9.56 -1.70
C ALA A 88 7.76 8.33 -2.56
N CYS A 89 8.50 7.37 -1.99
CA CYS A 89 8.85 6.11 -2.61
C CYS A 89 8.09 4.94 -1.97
N ASP A 90 8.06 4.90 -0.64
CA ASP A 90 7.49 3.84 0.18
C ASP A 90 6.36 4.40 1.05
N ALA A 91 5.08 4.11 0.74
CA ALA A 91 4.62 3.43 -0.51
C ALA A 91 3.67 4.32 -1.33
N LYS A 92 3.68 5.67 -1.16
CA LYS A 92 2.77 6.57 -1.91
C LYS A 92 3.12 6.65 -3.41
N GLY A 93 4.38 6.32 -3.77
CA GLY A 93 4.79 6.11 -5.16
C GLY A 93 4.11 4.89 -5.79
N PRO A 94 4.30 3.68 -5.25
CA PRO A 94 3.57 2.49 -5.64
C PRO A 94 2.05 2.67 -5.62
N LEU A 95 1.50 3.30 -4.58
CA LEU A 95 0.07 3.60 -4.50
C LEU A 95 -0.43 4.41 -5.71
N ALA A 96 0.29 5.47 -6.08
CA ALA A 96 -0.09 6.28 -7.24
C ALA A 96 -0.02 5.48 -8.56
N ALA A 97 0.96 4.59 -8.69
CA ALA A 97 1.10 3.72 -9.85
C ALA A 97 0.00 2.66 -9.93
N LEU A 98 -0.32 2.01 -8.80
CA LEU A 98 -1.39 1.01 -8.74
C LEU A 98 -2.77 1.63 -8.94
N LEU A 99 -3.01 2.84 -8.42
CA LEU A 99 -4.25 3.56 -8.63
C LEU A 99 -4.44 3.96 -10.11
N ASP A 100 -3.37 4.43 -10.77
CA ASP A 100 -3.38 4.71 -12.21
C ASP A 100 -3.70 3.43 -13.02
N ALA A 101 -3.04 2.33 -12.70
CA ALA A 101 -3.31 1.03 -13.32
C ALA A 101 -4.74 0.56 -13.05
N PHE A 102 -5.22 0.70 -11.82
CA PHE A 102 -6.59 0.37 -11.43
C PHE A 102 -7.62 1.16 -12.24
N CYS A 103 -7.46 2.49 -12.32
CA CYS A 103 -8.40 3.35 -13.05
C CYS A 103 -8.37 3.13 -14.57
N SER A 104 -7.19 2.85 -15.15
CA SER A 104 -7.00 2.75 -16.60
C SER A 104 -7.17 1.36 -17.20
N ALA A 105 -7.10 0.30 -16.38
CA ALA A 105 -7.19 -1.08 -16.86
C ALA A 105 -8.50 -1.36 -17.59
N SER A 106 -8.40 -2.09 -18.70
CA SER A 106 -9.57 -2.64 -19.39
C SER A 106 -9.96 -3.96 -18.73
N ILE A 107 -11.13 -3.99 -18.10
CA ILE A 107 -11.66 -5.19 -17.45
C ILE A 107 -12.55 -5.93 -18.47
N GLY A 108 -12.13 -7.14 -18.85
CA GLY A 108 -12.92 -8.04 -19.68
C GLY A 108 -13.97 -8.79 -18.85
N THR A 109 -13.83 -10.10 -18.75
CA THR A 109 -14.70 -10.95 -17.94
C THR A 109 -14.22 -11.16 -16.50
N GLY A 110 -13.08 -10.53 -16.13
CA GLY A 110 -12.46 -10.67 -14.81
C GLY A 110 -12.90 -9.61 -13.81
N ARG A 111 -12.18 -9.60 -12.70
CA ARG A 111 -12.35 -8.66 -11.59
C ARG A 111 -10.99 -8.12 -11.16
N LEU A 112 -10.92 -6.82 -10.89
CA LEU A 112 -9.74 -6.14 -10.37
C LEU A 112 -10.11 -5.43 -9.09
N THR A 113 -9.40 -5.72 -8.01
CA THR A 113 -9.56 -5.03 -6.73
C THR A 113 -8.27 -4.26 -6.40
N LEU A 114 -8.41 -2.99 -6.06
CA LEU A 114 -7.39 -2.24 -5.34
C LEU A 114 -7.68 -2.41 -3.85
N ALA A 115 -6.69 -2.85 -3.10
CA ALA A 115 -6.74 -3.00 -1.65
C ALA A 115 -5.54 -2.31 -1.03
N THR A 116 -5.76 -1.41 -0.06
CA THR A 116 -4.68 -0.71 0.64
C THR A 116 -4.76 -0.94 2.13
N THR A 117 -3.61 -1.21 2.75
CA THR A 117 -3.52 -1.48 4.19
C THR A 117 -3.10 -0.23 4.97
N PRO A 118 -3.57 -0.07 6.22
CA PRO A 118 -3.31 1.10 7.04
C PRO A 118 -2.04 1.03 7.89
N ASP A 119 -1.34 -0.12 7.98
CA ASP A 119 -0.43 -0.43 9.07
C ASP A 119 0.72 -1.39 8.69
N GLU A 120 1.20 -1.31 7.45
CA GLU A 120 2.28 -2.18 6.95
C GLU A 120 3.58 -1.97 7.74
N GLU A 121 3.89 -0.72 8.04
CA GLU A 121 5.11 -0.30 8.75
C GLU A 121 5.06 -0.57 10.27
N THR A 122 3.95 -1.09 10.76
CA THR A 122 3.71 -1.25 12.20
C THR A 122 3.20 -2.65 12.55
N SER A 123 1.88 -2.85 12.62
CA SER A 123 1.28 -4.09 13.09
C SER A 123 1.07 -5.14 12.00
N GLN A 124 0.95 -4.71 10.76
CA GLN A 124 0.62 -5.53 9.58
C GLN A 124 -0.73 -6.26 9.69
N TYR A 125 -1.57 -5.86 10.66
CA TYR A 125 -2.86 -6.49 10.91
C TYR A 125 -3.83 -6.32 9.74
N GLY A 126 -3.77 -5.16 9.06
CA GLY A 126 -4.55 -4.93 7.83
C GLY A 126 -4.24 -5.93 6.73
N GLY A 127 -2.96 -6.25 6.54
CA GLY A 127 -2.51 -7.26 5.57
C GLY A 127 -2.92 -8.67 5.96
N GLU A 128 -2.80 -9.04 7.25
CA GLU A 128 -3.27 -10.33 7.78
C GLU A 128 -4.78 -10.50 7.54
N HIS A 129 -5.58 -9.48 7.89
CA HIS A 129 -7.02 -9.48 7.68
C HIS A 129 -7.41 -9.64 6.19
N LEU A 130 -6.70 -8.94 5.27
CA LEU A 130 -6.92 -9.13 3.84
C LEU A 130 -6.61 -10.57 3.41
N GLY A 131 -5.55 -11.17 3.92
CA GLY A 131 -5.19 -12.56 3.64
C GLY A 131 -6.25 -13.57 4.07
N GLU A 132 -7.00 -13.28 5.13
CA GLU A 132 -8.08 -14.11 5.64
C GLU A 132 -9.42 -13.89 4.91
N THR A 133 -9.70 -12.66 4.49
CA THR A 133 -11.02 -12.27 3.99
C THR A 133 -11.11 -12.09 2.48
N LEU A 134 -9.99 -11.82 1.80
CA LEU A 134 -9.94 -11.56 0.37
C LEU A 134 -9.29 -12.71 -0.40
N SER A 135 -10.08 -13.44 -1.18
CA SER A 135 -9.56 -14.49 -2.06
C SER A 135 -9.46 -14.01 -3.51
N ALA A 136 -8.33 -14.26 -4.16
CA ALA A 136 -8.08 -13.90 -5.55
C ALA A 136 -7.16 -14.94 -6.24
N ASP A 137 -7.13 -14.90 -7.58
CA ASP A 137 -6.27 -15.78 -8.38
C ASP A 137 -4.82 -15.27 -8.45
N GLY A 138 -4.61 -13.97 -8.18
CA GLY A 138 -3.29 -13.37 -8.17
C GLY A 138 -3.26 -12.04 -7.42
N TYR A 139 -2.06 -11.71 -6.92
CA TYR A 139 -1.79 -10.49 -6.17
C TYR A 139 -0.58 -9.78 -6.75
N ILE A 140 -0.67 -8.46 -6.90
CA ILE A 140 0.45 -7.59 -7.22
C ILE A 140 0.62 -6.65 -6.04
N VAL A 141 1.74 -6.81 -5.33
CA VAL A 141 2.07 -5.95 -4.20
C VAL A 141 3.00 -4.84 -4.68
N GLY A 142 2.58 -3.61 -4.47
CA GLY A 142 3.32 -2.42 -4.87
C GLY A 142 4.28 -1.98 -3.79
N GLU A 143 5.56 -2.27 -4.02
CA GLU A 143 6.69 -1.92 -3.17
C GLU A 143 7.83 -1.32 -4.00
N PRO A 144 8.75 -0.54 -3.38
CA PRO A 144 9.87 0.06 -4.10
C PRO A 144 10.97 -0.96 -4.43
N THR A 145 10.80 -1.69 -5.52
CA THR A 145 11.70 -2.76 -5.97
C THR A 145 12.72 -2.32 -7.03
N GLY A 146 12.82 -1.01 -7.31
CA GLY A 146 13.65 -0.50 -8.40
C GLY A 146 13.14 -0.91 -9.79
N LEU A 147 11.84 -1.17 -9.93
CA LEU A 147 11.14 -1.69 -11.12
C LEU A 147 11.40 -3.18 -11.41
N ASP A 148 12.04 -3.88 -10.49
CA ASP A 148 12.19 -5.33 -10.61
C ASP A 148 10.93 -6.06 -10.13
N VAL A 149 10.66 -7.23 -10.72
CA VAL A 149 9.60 -8.13 -10.28
C VAL A 149 10.15 -9.09 -9.25
N CYS A 150 9.76 -8.91 -7.98
CA CYS A 150 10.10 -9.83 -6.90
C CYS A 150 9.00 -10.89 -6.77
N HIS A 151 9.29 -12.14 -7.12
CA HIS A 151 8.35 -13.26 -7.05
C HIS A 151 8.46 -14.10 -5.77
N ALA A 152 9.36 -13.72 -4.85
CA ALA A 152 9.55 -14.36 -3.55
C ALA A 152 10.06 -13.35 -2.53
N ALA A 153 9.56 -13.43 -1.30
CA ALA A 153 10.03 -12.65 -0.17
C ALA A 153 10.37 -13.57 1.01
N ARG A 154 11.25 -13.12 1.90
CA ARG A 154 11.54 -13.81 3.15
C ARG A 154 10.67 -13.20 4.24
N GLY A 155 10.03 -14.03 5.05
CA GLY A 155 9.37 -13.59 6.26
C GLY A 155 10.39 -13.08 7.28
N GLY A 156 10.06 -11.97 7.95
CA GLY A 156 10.79 -11.44 9.09
C GLY A 156 10.04 -11.74 10.39
N THR A 157 10.75 -12.17 11.45
CA THR A 157 10.15 -12.31 12.78
C THR A 157 10.83 -11.31 13.72
N VAL A 158 10.07 -10.42 14.32
CA VAL A 158 10.53 -9.54 15.39
C VAL A 158 10.16 -10.19 16.72
N GLY A 159 11.15 -10.74 17.43
CA GLY A 159 10.98 -11.35 18.74
C GLY A 159 11.61 -10.48 19.82
N GLY A 160 10.84 -10.06 20.83
CA GLY A 160 11.35 -9.44 22.05
C GLY A 160 11.72 -10.50 23.07
N LEU A 161 13.02 -10.71 23.37
CA LEU A 161 13.47 -11.52 24.50
C LEU A 161 13.55 -10.62 25.75
N ARG A 162 12.67 -10.84 26.73
CA ARG A 162 12.87 -10.32 28.08
C ARG A 162 13.85 -11.22 28.82
N SER A 163 15.10 -10.79 28.95
CA SER A 163 16.07 -11.42 29.84
C SER A 163 16.00 -10.71 31.21
N THR A 164 15.75 -11.45 32.28
CA THR A 164 15.89 -10.97 33.66
C THR A 164 17.30 -11.16 34.20
N GLY A 165 18.26 -11.52 33.37
CA GLY A 165 19.68 -11.71 33.70
C GLY A 165 20.58 -10.88 32.80
N ARG A 166 21.68 -10.33 33.39
CA ARG A 166 22.74 -9.65 32.65
C ARG A 166 23.49 -10.66 31.76
N VAL A 167 23.16 -10.70 30.48
CA VAL A 167 24.02 -11.35 29.48
C VAL A 167 24.18 -10.37 28.32
N PRO A 168 25.41 -9.95 27.97
CA PRO A 168 25.63 -9.18 26.76
C PRO A 168 25.43 -10.10 25.55
N MET A 169 24.46 -9.78 24.72
CA MET A 169 24.23 -10.50 23.46
C MET A 169 25.13 -9.95 22.36
N PRO A 170 25.88 -10.80 21.65
CA PRO A 170 26.59 -10.37 20.47
C PRO A 170 25.62 -10.07 19.33
N VAL A 171 25.74 -8.89 18.74
CA VAL A 171 25.02 -8.53 17.51
C VAL A 171 25.65 -9.32 16.36
N THR A 172 24.97 -10.35 15.91
CA THR A 172 25.37 -11.08 14.69
C THR A 172 24.83 -10.33 13.48
N ARG A 173 25.69 -9.61 12.77
CA ARG A 173 25.37 -9.17 11.41
C ARG A 173 25.32 -10.40 10.51
N LEU A 174 24.20 -10.61 9.85
CA LEU A 174 24.10 -11.57 8.76
C LEU A 174 24.87 -11.00 7.54
N PRO A 175 25.68 -11.83 6.85
CA PRO A 175 26.34 -11.40 5.62
C PRO A 175 25.31 -11.13 4.54
N GLY A 176 25.55 -10.04 3.77
CA GLY A 176 24.75 -9.60 2.62
C GLY A 176 24.82 -10.53 1.42
#